data_384a5cc266dbe4e08ee7d44ada113790
#
_entry.id   384a5cc266dbe4e08ee7d44ada113790
#
_cell.length_a   1.000
_cell.length_b   1.000
_cell.length_c   1.000
_cell.angle_alpha   90.00
_cell.angle_beta   90.00
_cell.angle_gamma   90.00
#
_symmetry.space_group_name_H-M   'P 1'
#
loop_
_entity.id
_entity.type
_entity.pdbx_description
1 polymer ?
#
loop_
_entity_poly.entity_id
_entity_poly.type
_entity_poly.pdbx_seq_one_letter_code
_entity_poly.pdbx_strand_id
1 'polypeptide(L)'
;MDHEIFEAGRVTLQCGITLPDCKVAFKTHGKLAPSKDNVVVFPSRYAGTHADQTYLIGPGMALDPEKYFIVCINMLGSGLSSSPSNTARPLSGPDFPLVTQYDNVCLQERLLREVFGVETVRLVCGWSMGGQQAFQWASLFPDSVEAMSCFCGQGTTAPHTHVFLEGVKQGIILDPAWENGYYKEQPWRGLTAKGRTWAGWALSREWYRAKMWETQGFASLEDYLKGNWDGIYFGRDSNDMLSLIATWQACDLGNNPVYNGDREAAYAAIKAKSIILPGRTDFYFPVEDNEAEVALMPNAELRVIESIWGHYAGGGRVAEDTAFIDQALKDLLA
;
A
#
# COMPACT_ATOMS: atom_id res chain seq x y z
N MET A 1 -0.03 2.05 23.14
CA MET A 1 -0.03 1.81 21.69
C MET A 1 -0.72 3.00 21.06
N ASP A 2 -0.25 3.47 19.93
CA ASP A 2 -0.83 4.64 19.26
C ASP A 2 -1.88 4.27 18.20
N HIS A 3 -2.31 3.00 18.16
CA HIS A 3 -3.32 2.44 17.27
C HIS A 3 -4.31 1.56 18.02
N GLU A 4 -5.43 1.27 17.38
CA GLU A 4 -6.51 0.40 17.84
C GLU A 4 -6.47 -0.94 17.10
N ILE A 5 -7.10 -1.96 17.66
CA ILE A 5 -7.20 -3.29 17.07
C ILE A 5 -8.68 -3.65 16.87
N PHE A 6 -9.03 -4.00 15.65
CA PHE A 6 -10.28 -4.68 15.34
C PHE A 6 -10.07 -6.19 15.41
N GLU A 7 -10.74 -6.84 16.38
CA GLU A 7 -10.73 -8.28 16.57
C GLU A 7 -11.71 -8.91 15.56
N ALA A 8 -11.22 -9.21 14.35
CA ALA A 8 -12.06 -9.78 13.29
C ALA A 8 -12.43 -11.25 13.54
N GLY A 9 -11.77 -11.89 14.53
CA GLY A 9 -12.02 -13.28 14.92
C GLY A 9 -11.66 -14.28 13.81
N ARG A 10 -12.53 -15.25 13.59
CA ARG A 10 -12.31 -16.31 12.60
C ARG A 10 -12.55 -15.79 11.19
N VAL A 11 -11.52 -15.82 10.34
CA VAL A 11 -11.54 -15.32 8.95
C VAL A 11 -10.98 -16.36 8.00
N THR A 12 -11.76 -16.78 7.00
CA THR A 12 -11.28 -17.60 5.90
C THR A 12 -10.80 -16.69 4.78
N LEU A 13 -9.51 -16.80 4.45
CA LEU A 13 -8.86 -16.03 3.39
C LEU A 13 -9.21 -16.60 2.01
N GLN A 14 -8.96 -15.82 0.97
CA GLN A 14 -9.19 -16.21 -0.42
C GLN A 14 -8.46 -17.51 -0.79
N CYS A 15 -7.29 -17.77 -0.22
CA CYS A 15 -6.54 -19.02 -0.40
C CYS A 15 -7.18 -20.26 0.26
N GLY A 16 -8.32 -20.10 0.96
CA GLY A 16 -9.05 -21.16 1.64
C GLY A 16 -8.57 -21.50 3.05
N ILE A 17 -7.48 -20.91 3.51
CA ILE A 17 -6.97 -21.09 4.88
C ILE A 17 -7.70 -20.14 5.83
N THR A 18 -8.04 -20.64 7.03
CA THR A 18 -8.72 -19.86 8.05
C THR A 18 -7.75 -19.40 9.14
N LEU A 19 -7.64 -18.09 9.33
CA LEU A 19 -7.03 -17.48 10.51
C LEU A 19 -8.05 -17.54 11.65
N PRO A 20 -7.74 -18.23 12.78
CA PRO A 20 -8.71 -18.39 13.85
C PRO A 20 -8.94 -17.11 14.66
N ASP A 21 -7.98 -16.21 14.66
CA ASP A 21 -7.88 -15.04 15.52
C ASP A 21 -7.32 -13.83 14.76
N CYS A 22 -8.00 -13.47 13.67
CA CYS A 22 -7.56 -12.40 12.78
C CYS A 22 -7.77 -11.03 13.42
N LYS A 23 -6.74 -10.18 13.34
CA LYS A 23 -6.71 -8.83 13.91
C LYS A 23 -6.31 -7.83 12.87
N VAL A 24 -6.97 -6.68 12.87
CA VAL A 24 -6.65 -5.54 11.99
C VAL A 24 -6.30 -4.33 12.84
N ALA A 25 -5.07 -3.87 12.73
CA ALA A 25 -4.61 -2.65 13.40
C ALA A 25 -4.96 -1.41 12.58
N PHE A 26 -5.48 -0.39 13.22
CA PHE A 26 -5.87 0.86 12.56
C PHE A 26 -5.67 2.07 13.46
N LYS A 27 -5.64 3.26 12.87
CA LYS A 27 -5.60 4.55 13.57
C LYS A 27 -6.62 5.49 12.96
N THR A 28 -7.33 6.22 13.79
CA THR A 28 -8.28 7.24 13.35
C THR A 28 -7.78 8.65 13.59
N HIS A 29 -8.16 9.58 12.70
CA HIS A 29 -7.97 11.01 12.85
C HIS A 29 -9.30 11.72 12.60
N GLY A 30 -9.56 12.81 13.34
CA GLY A 30 -10.82 13.55 13.26
C GLY A 30 -11.99 12.89 13.98
N LYS A 31 -13.20 13.30 13.62
CA LYS A 31 -14.43 12.83 14.25
C LYS A 31 -15.42 12.33 13.20
N LEU A 32 -16.03 11.18 13.46
CA LEU A 32 -17.14 10.66 12.66
C LEU A 32 -18.36 11.58 12.81
N ALA A 33 -18.87 12.07 11.69
CA ALA A 33 -20.10 12.84 11.65
C ALA A 33 -21.32 11.98 12.05
N PRO A 34 -22.38 12.55 12.63
CA PRO A 34 -23.62 11.81 12.93
C PRO A 34 -24.25 11.16 11.70
N SER A 35 -24.13 11.80 10.52
CA SER A 35 -24.55 11.30 9.20
C SER A 35 -23.65 10.19 8.65
N LYS A 36 -22.44 10.03 9.19
CA LYS A 36 -21.41 9.05 8.77
C LYS A 36 -20.96 9.18 7.30
N ASP A 37 -21.11 10.36 6.71
CA ASP A 37 -20.81 10.66 5.31
C ASP A 37 -19.42 11.33 5.11
N ASN A 38 -18.63 11.45 6.17
CA ASN A 38 -17.33 12.12 6.14
C ASN A 38 -16.14 11.15 6.29
N VAL A 39 -16.32 9.89 5.92
CA VAL A 39 -15.29 8.85 6.14
C VAL A 39 -14.29 8.81 4.99
N VAL A 40 -13.01 8.84 5.34
CA VAL A 40 -11.90 8.60 4.42
C VAL A 40 -11.15 7.35 4.85
N VAL A 41 -10.90 6.44 3.92
CA VAL A 41 -10.08 5.24 4.13
C VAL A 41 -8.71 5.46 3.50
N PHE A 42 -7.66 5.28 4.30
CA PHE A 42 -6.29 5.44 3.86
C PHE A 42 -5.46 4.20 4.25
N PRO A 43 -5.43 3.13 3.43
CA PRO A 43 -4.73 1.90 3.72
C PRO A 43 -3.21 2.05 3.66
N SER A 44 -2.49 1.26 4.46
CA SER A 44 -1.03 1.26 4.48
C SER A 44 -0.42 0.69 3.19
N ARG A 45 0.85 1.02 2.96
CA ARG A 45 1.67 0.55 1.84
C ARG A 45 2.61 -0.59 2.26
N TYR A 46 3.39 -1.13 1.29
CA TYR A 46 4.47 -2.08 1.56
C TYR A 46 5.42 -1.57 2.64
N ALA A 47 5.68 -2.40 3.65
CA ALA A 47 6.53 -2.09 4.80
C ALA A 47 6.19 -0.77 5.53
N GLY A 48 5.03 -0.17 5.26
CA GLY A 48 4.52 1.02 5.93
C GLY A 48 3.50 0.69 7.01
N THR A 49 3.20 1.68 7.84
CA THR A 49 2.16 1.64 8.87
C THR A 49 1.26 2.87 8.77
N HIS A 50 0.20 2.92 9.56
CA HIS A 50 -0.67 4.09 9.69
C HIS A 50 0.11 5.40 9.95
N ALA A 51 1.27 5.35 10.62
CA ALA A 51 2.09 6.52 10.91
C ALA A 51 2.75 7.12 9.66
N ASP A 52 2.99 6.31 8.64
CA ASP A 52 3.61 6.75 7.39
C ASP A 52 2.65 7.56 6.49
N GLN A 53 1.37 7.66 6.84
CA GLN A 53 0.33 8.32 6.04
C GLN A 53 0.07 9.76 6.47
N THR A 54 0.65 10.19 7.59
CA THR A 54 0.38 11.51 8.20
C THR A 54 0.81 12.70 7.36
N TYR A 55 1.64 12.50 6.33
CA TYR A 55 2.09 13.58 5.43
C TYR A 55 0.97 14.23 4.59
N LEU A 56 -0.19 13.58 4.46
CA LEU A 56 -1.38 14.11 3.77
C LEU A 56 -2.51 14.49 4.74
N ILE A 57 -2.29 14.33 6.07
CA ILE A 57 -3.31 14.58 7.08
C ILE A 57 -2.96 15.84 7.89
N GLY A 58 -3.79 16.84 7.82
CA GLY A 58 -3.58 18.07 8.61
C GLY A 58 -4.56 19.19 8.29
N PRO A 59 -4.59 20.22 9.15
CA PRO A 59 -5.46 21.38 8.93
C PRO A 59 -5.20 22.05 7.57
N GLY A 60 -6.28 22.28 6.81
CA GLY A 60 -6.21 22.91 5.49
C GLY A 60 -5.75 22.02 4.35
N MET A 61 -5.32 20.79 4.63
CA MET A 61 -5.06 19.76 3.62
C MET A 61 -6.38 19.13 3.12
N ALA A 62 -6.29 18.34 2.06
CA ALA A 62 -7.45 17.57 1.57
C ALA A 62 -7.99 16.65 2.65
N LEU A 63 -7.09 15.97 3.38
CA LEU A 63 -7.43 15.10 4.50
C LEU A 63 -7.36 15.88 5.82
N ASP A 64 -8.24 16.87 5.96
CA ASP A 64 -8.36 17.70 7.14
C ASP A 64 -9.16 16.98 8.25
N PRO A 65 -8.55 16.67 9.42
CA PRO A 65 -9.23 15.97 10.50
C PRO A 65 -10.32 16.80 11.19
N GLU A 66 -10.41 18.11 10.91
CA GLU A 66 -11.54 18.94 11.35
C GLU A 66 -12.81 18.67 10.50
N LYS A 67 -12.66 18.14 9.29
CA LYS A 67 -13.75 17.87 8.34
C LYS A 67 -14.04 16.38 8.20
N TYR A 68 -13.00 15.57 8.14
CA TYR A 68 -13.10 14.15 7.80
C TYR A 68 -12.73 13.25 8.98
N PHE A 69 -13.38 12.11 9.03
CA PHE A 69 -13.00 10.97 9.85
C PHE A 69 -12.13 10.05 9.02
N ILE A 70 -10.82 10.11 9.25
CA ILE A 70 -9.82 9.41 8.45
C ILE A 70 -9.41 8.14 9.17
N VAL A 71 -9.58 6.99 8.52
CA VAL A 71 -9.23 5.67 9.05
C VAL A 71 -8.00 5.15 8.30
N CYS A 72 -6.85 5.19 8.96
CA CYS A 72 -5.59 4.65 8.46
C CYS A 72 -5.47 3.18 8.88
N ILE A 73 -5.52 2.25 7.92
CA ILE A 73 -5.63 0.82 8.20
C ILE A 73 -4.34 0.11 7.79
N ASN A 74 -3.81 -0.73 8.70
CA ASN A 74 -2.61 -1.52 8.42
C ASN A 74 -2.99 -2.85 7.76
N MET A 75 -2.34 -3.18 6.65
CA MET A 75 -2.55 -4.46 5.97
C MET A 75 -2.21 -5.65 6.86
N LEU A 76 -2.85 -6.78 6.62
CA LEU A 76 -2.37 -8.08 7.08
C LEU A 76 -0.96 -8.33 6.52
N GLY A 77 -0.11 -8.99 7.28
CA GLY A 77 1.29 -9.22 6.93
C GLY A 77 2.23 -8.05 7.25
N SER A 78 1.73 -6.91 7.77
CA SER A 78 2.54 -5.70 8.02
C SER A 78 3.27 -5.68 9.37
N GLY A 79 3.05 -6.67 10.23
CA GLY A 79 3.61 -6.73 11.58
C GLY A 79 2.75 -6.11 12.69
N LEU A 80 1.73 -5.30 12.35
CA LEU A 80 0.76 -4.72 13.31
C LEU A 80 -0.59 -5.44 13.27
N SER A 81 -1.16 -5.65 12.11
CA SER A 81 -2.28 -6.58 11.90
C SER A 81 -1.76 -8.02 11.93
N SER A 82 -2.64 -9.02 11.89
CA SER A 82 -2.22 -10.42 11.82
C SER A 82 -1.18 -10.64 10.73
N SER A 83 -0.05 -11.21 11.11
CA SER A 83 1.19 -11.28 10.31
C SER A 83 1.99 -12.54 10.65
N PRO A 84 2.93 -12.96 9.82
CA PRO A 84 3.86 -14.05 10.13
C PRO A 84 4.48 -13.94 11.52
N SER A 85 4.91 -12.73 11.91
CA SER A 85 5.64 -12.47 13.15
C SER A 85 4.78 -12.50 14.42
N ASN A 86 3.45 -12.31 14.31
CA ASN A 86 2.56 -12.17 15.46
C ASN A 86 1.37 -13.15 15.49
N THR A 87 1.25 -14.02 14.51
CA THR A 87 0.23 -15.07 14.48
C THR A 87 0.72 -16.32 15.21
N ALA A 88 -0.19 -17.02 15.91
CA ALA A 88 0.15 -18.23 16.63
C ALA A 88 0.40 -19.43 15.69
N ARG A 89 1.23 -20.39 16.11
CA ARG A 89 1.39 -21.66 15.40
C ARG A 89 0.04 -22.37 15.27
N PRO A 90 -0.24 -23.11 14.18
CA PRO A 90 0.70 -23.49 13.12
C PRO A 90 0.86 -22.45 11.97
N LEU A 91 0.18 -21.31 12.03
CA LEU A 91 0.12 -20.30 10.95
C LEU A 91 1.07 -19.12 11.18
N SER A 92 2.22 -19.34 11.81
CA SER A 92 3.24 -18.30 12.08
C SER A 92 4.46 -18.44 11.18
N GLY A 93 5.26 -17.38 11.05
CA GLY A 93 6.49 -17.40 10.27
C GLY A 93 6.24 -17.75 8.81
N PRO A 94 7.02 -18.71 8.23
CA PRO A 94 6.88 -19.10 6.83
C PRO A 94 5.57 -19.84 6.51
N ASP A 95 4.86 -20.32 7.53
CA ASP A 95 3.59 -21.03 7.37
C ASP A 95 2.37 -20.09 7.34
N PHE A 96 2.59 -18.77 7.41
CA PHE A 96 1.53 -17.78 7.31
C PHE A 96 0.90 -17.83 5.91
N PRO A 97 -0.43 -17.87 5.81
CA PRO A 97 -1.11 -18.03 4.53
C PRO A 97 -0.94 -16.82 3.62
N LEU A 98 -1.08 -17.04 2.30
CA LEU A 98 -1.18 -15.95 1.34
C LEU A 98 -2.40 -15.09 1.67
N VAL A 99 -2.15 -13.80 1.84
CA VAL A 99 -3.17 -12.76 1.95
C VAL A 99 -3.21 -11.96 0.66
N THR A 100 -4.39 -11.68 0.15
CA THR A 100 -4.58 -10.88 -1.07
C THR A 100 -5.08 -9.47 -0.73
N GLN A 101 -5.10 -8.57 -1.74
CA GLN A 101 -5.76 -7.27 -1.55
C GLN A 101 -7.27 -7.41 -1.35
N TYR A 102 -7.88 -8.45 -1.94
CA TYR A 102 -9.28 -8.81 -1.67
C TYR A 102 -9.51 -9.10 -0.19
N ASP A 103 -8.68 -9.93 0.44
CA ASP A 103 -8.79 -10.25 1.87
C ASP A 103 -8.66 -8.99 2.74
N ASN A 104 -7.67 -8.15 2.44
CA ASN A 104 -7.47 -6.89 3.17
C ASN A 104 -8.69 -5.99 3.08
N VAL A 105 -9.21 -5.77 1.88
CA VAL A 105 -10.31 -4.84 1.64
C VAL A 105 -11.62 -5.35 2.23
N CYS A 106 -11.92 -6.65 2.17
CA CYS A 106 -13.08 -7.23 2.83
C CYS A 106 -13.03 -7.04 4.36
N LEU A 107 -11.84 -7.15 4.96
CA LEU A 107 -11.66 -6.92 6.40
C LEU A 107 -11.76 -5.45 6.78
N GLN A 108 -11.31 -4.55 5.92
CA GLN A 108 -11.41 -3.11 6.10
C GLN A 108 -12.88 -2.66 6.05
N GLU A 109 -13.67 -3.19 5.11
CA GLU A 109 -15.11 -2.94 5.04
C GLU A 109 -15.81 -3.44 6.33
N ARG A 110 -15.51 -4.67 6.75
CA ARG A 110 -16.04 -5.21 8.01
C ARG A 110 -15.70 -4.33 9.21
N LEU A 111 -14.47 -3.84 9.29
CA LEU A 111 -14.05 -2.90 10.34
C LEU A 111 -14.92 -1.65 10.33
N LEU A 112 -15.10 -1.01 9.17
CA LEU A 112 -15.91 0.20 9.07
C LEU A 112 -17.37 -0.05 9.47
N ARG A 113 -17.94 -1.14 9.02
CA ARG A 113 -19.33 -1.50 9.29
C ARG A 113 -19.53 -1.95 10.75
N GLU A 114 -18.66 -2.83 11.28
CA GLU A 114 -18.86 -3.42 12.61
C GLU A 114 -18.45 -2.49 13.75
N VAL A 115 -17.38 -1.68 13.58
CA VAL A 115 -16.89 -0.78 14.63
C VAL A 115 -17.58 0.59 14.58
N PHE A 116 -17.77 1.14 13.37
CA PHE A 116 -18.27 2.50 13.20
C PHE A 116 -19.69 2.58 12.65
N GLY A 117 -20.25 1.45 12.14
CA GLY A 117 -21.55 1.41 11.48
C GLY A 117 -21.57 2.28 10.21
N VAL A 118 -20.44 2.34 9.49
CA VAL A 118 -20.27 3.08 8.25
C VAL A 118 -20.56 2.16 7.07
N GLU A 119 -21.37 2.62 6.14
CA GLU A 119 -21.78 1.91 4.90
C GLU A 119 -21.26 2.60 3.65
N THR A 120 -21.00 3.91 3.72
CA THR A 120 -20.52 4.71 2.60
C THR A 120 -19.20 5.39 2.95
N VAL A 121 -18.27 5.40 2.02
CA VAL A 121 -16.93 5.99 2.16
C VAL A 121 -16.83 7.16 1.19
N ARG A 122 -16.56 8.36 1.72
CA ARG A 122 -16.40 9.59 0.94
C ARG A 122 -15.20 9.54 0.01
N LEU A 123 -14.10 8.95 0.48
CA LEU A 123 -12.86 8.78 -0.29
C LEU A 123 -12.09 7.54 0.18
N VAL A 124 -11.63 6.75 -0.75
CA VAL A 124 -10.54 5.79 -0.52
C VAL A 124 -9.33 6.26 -1.30
N CYS A 125 -8.20 6.45 -0.63
CA CYS A 125 -6.97 6.88 -1.31
C CYS A 125 -5.74 6.16 -0.77
N GLY A 126 -4.72 6.02 -1.59
CA GLY A 126 -3.50 5.36 -1.14
C GLY A 126 -2.31 5.50 -2.08
N TRP A 127 -1.12 5.40 -1.48
CA TRP A 127 0.15 5.30 -2.17
C TRP A 127 0.55 3.83 -2.36
N SER A 128 1.08 3.48 -3.55
CA SER A 128 1.68 2.15 -3.79
C SER A 128 0.68 1.02 -3.53
N MET A 129 0.99 0.03 -2.70
CA MET A 129 0.04 -1.01 -2.28
C MET A 129 -1.20 -0.45 -1.56
N GLY A 130 -1.14 0.75 -0.98
CA GLY A 130 -2.33 1.47 -0.50
C GLY A 130 -3.26 1.87 -1.65
N GLY A 131 -2.67 2.26 -2.79
CA GLY A 131 -3.40 2.53 -4.03
C GLY A 131 -4.00 1.26 -4.63
N GLN A 132 -3.31 0.11 -4.57
CA GLN A 132 -3.88 -1.19 -4.96
C GLN A 132 -5.15 -1.50 -4.17
N GLN A 133 -5.14 -1.23 -2.88
CA GLN A 133 -6.31 -1.39 -2.02
C GLN A 133 -7.42 -0.40 -2.38
N ALA A 134 -7.08 0.84 -2.77
CA ALA A 134 -8.09 1.82 -3.22
C ALA A 134 -8.82 1.34 -4.49
N PHE A 135 -8.11 0.79 -5.46
CA PHE A 135 -8.73 0.15 -6.62
C PHE A 135 -9.64 -1.02 -6.22
N GLN A 136 -9.15 -1.90 -5.34
CA GLN A 136 -9.91 -3.06 -4.88
C GLN A 136 -11.18 -2.64 -4.12
N TRP A 137 -11.11 -1.59 -3.29
CA TRP A 137 -12.26 -1.00 -2.61
C TRP A 137 -13.32 -0.51 -3.60
N ALA A 138 -12.93 0.34 -4.54
CA ALA A 138 -13.85 0.96 -5.49
C ALA A 138 -14.48 -0.06 -6.44
N SER A 139 -13.76 -1.14 -6.76
CA SER A 139 -14.24 -2.24 -7.59
C SER A 139 -15.21 -3.16 -6.85
N LEU A 140 -14.88 -3.58 -5.61
CA LEU A 140 -15.70 -4.50 -4.83
C LEU A 140 -16.96 -3.84 -4.25
N PHE A 141 -16.89 -2.55 -3.92
CA PHE A 141 -17.96 -1.80 -3.28
C PHE A 141 -18.35 -0.56 -4.07
N PRO A 142 -18.76 -0.72 -5.36
CA PRO A 142 -18.98 0.39 -6.28
C PRO A 142 -20.13 1.33 -5.87
N ASP A 143 -21.06 0.86 -5.05
CA ASP A 143 -22.19 1.66 -4.55
C ASP A 143 -21.88 2.33 -3.20
N SER A 144 -20.78 1.96 -2.55
CA SER A 144 -20.38 2.46 -1.23
C SER A 144 -19.20 3.45 -1.29
N VAL A 145 -18.45 3.52 -2.39
CA VAL A 145 -17.30 4.41 -2.55
C VAL A 145 -17.66 5.57 -3.47
N GLU A 146 -17.65 6.80 -2.94
CA GLU A 146 -17.99 8.00 -3.72
C GLU A 146 -16.83 8.50 -4.58
N ALA A 147 -15.61 8.48 -4.02
CA ALA A 147 -14.40 8.88 -4.71
C ALA A 147 -13.22 7.95 -4.39
N MET A 148 -12.28 7.81 -5.34
CA MET A 148 -11.03 7.08 -5.12
C MET A 148 -9.83 7.80 -5.73
N SER A 149 -8.66 7.62 -5.10
CA SER A 149 -7.39 8.04 -5.67
C SER A 149 -6.29 7.03 -5.40
N CYS A 150 -5.54 6.76 -6.43
CA CYS A 150 -4.32 5.96 -6.36
C CYS A 150 -3.13 6.81 -6.79
N PHE A 151 -2.12 6.94 -5.95
CA PHE A 151 -0.88 7.63 -6.31
C PHE A 151 0.30 6.65 -6.30
N CYS A 152 1.05 6.63 -7.40
CA CYS A 152 2.14 5.70 -7.67
C CYS A 152 1.73 4.25 -7.31
N GLY A 153 0.64 3.77 -7.92
CA GLY A 153 0.10 2.42 -7.71
C GLY A 153 -0.72 1.95 -8.91
N GLN A 154 -1.19 0.72 -8.88
CA GLN A 154 -1.98 0.06 -9.94
C GLN A 154 -3.03 -0.87 -9.34
N GLY A 155 -4.10 -1.18 -10.06
CA GLY A 155 -5.08 -2.17 -9.66
C GLY A 155 -4.59 -3.62 -9.87
N THR A 156 -3.65 -3.83 -10.80
CA THR A 156 -3.08 -5.16 -11.12
C THR A 156 -1.57 -5.09 -11.24
N THR A 157 -0.84 -5.99 -10.59
CA THR A 157 0.63 -6.02 -10.66
C THR A 157 1.12 -6.44 -12.03
N ALA A 158 1.88 -5.56 -12.68
CA ALA A 158 2.47 -5.82 -13.98
C ALA A 158 3.53 -6.95 -13.93
N PRO A 159 3.71 -7.74 -15.02
CA PRO A 159 4.72 -8.79 -15.06
C PRO A 159 6.15 -8.30 -14.76
N HIS A 160 6.51 -7.08 -15.20
CA HIS A 160 7.83 -6.49 -14.93
C HIS A 160 8.04 -6.25 -13.43
N THR A 161 7.04 -5.71 -12.74
CA THR A 161 7.07 -5.52 -11.27
C THR A 161 7.13 -6.86 -10.53
N HIS A 162 6.42 -7.88 -11.03
CA HIS A 162 6.50 -9.24 -10.49
C HIS A 162 7.94 -9.79 -10.53
N VAL A 163 8.65 -9.62 -11.66
CA VAL A 163 10.06 -10.04 -11.82
C VAL A 163 10.97 -9.27 -10.86
N PHE A 164 10.78 -7.97 -10.71
CA PHE A 164 11.51 -7.17 -9.72
C PHE A 164 11.34 -7.73 -8.30
N LEU A 165 10.10 -8.01 -7.90
CA LEU A 165 9.78 -8.55 -6.58
C LEU A 165 10.39 -9.94 -6.35
N GLU A 166 10.50 -10.78 -7.38
CA GLU A 166 11.25 -12.04 -7.31
C GLU A 166 12.74 -11.78 -6.99
N GLY A 167 13.37 -10.81 -7.66
CA GLY A 167 14.76 -10.43 -7.37
C GLY A 167 14.95 -9.93 -5.93
N VAL A 168 14.03 -9.13 -5.44
CA VAL A 168 14.03 -8.61 -4.06
C VAL A 168 13.88 -9.73 -3.04
N LYS A 169 12.98 -10.68 -3.30
CA LYS A 169 12.74 -11.86 -2.48
C LYS A 169 14.00 -12.73 -2.36
N GLN A 170 14.72 -12.92 -3.48
CA GLN A 170 15.96 -13.70 -3.49
C GLN A 170 17.02 -13.13 -2.54
N GLY A 171 17.10 -11.81 -2.37
CA GLY A 171 18.01 -11.20 -1.41
C GLY A 171 17.83 -11.76 0.00
N ILE A 172 16.60 -11.99 0.44
CA ILE A 172 16.30 -12.54 1.78
C ILE A 172 16.50 -14.04 1.82
N ILE A 173 15.90 -14.79 0.90
CA ILE A 173 15.83 -16.26 1.00
C ILE A 173 17.16 -16.96 0.73
N LEU A 174 18.10 -16.30 0.06
CA LEU A 174 19.46 -16.80 -0.18
C LEU A 174 20.44 -16.51 0.98
N ASP A 175 20.04 -15.71 1.97
CA ASP A 175 20.82 -15.55 3.18
C ASP A 175 20.78 -16.86 3.99
N PRO A 176 21.94 -17.47 4.32
CA PRO A 176 21.96 -18.69 5.11
C PRO A 176 21.24 -18.56 6.47
N ALA A 177 21.21 -17.36 7.06
CA ALA A 177 20.52 -17.12 8.31
C ALA A 177 18.99 -17.20 8.21
N TRP A 178 18.41 -17.14 7.00
CA TRP A 178 16.96 -17.21 6.82
C TRP A 178 16.36 -18.58 7.16
N GLU A 179 17.13 -19.67 7.05
CA GLU A 179 16.76 -21.03 7.47
C GLU A 179 15.34 -21.47 7.00
N ASN A 180 15.00 -21.19 5.74
CA ASN A 180 13.66 -21.44 5.18
C ASN A 180 12.52 -20.71 5.93
N GLY A 181 12.81 -19.57 6.53
CA GLY A 181 11.86 -18.75 7.27
C GLY A 181 11.75 -19.09 8.76
N TYR A 182 12.49 -20.10 9.26
CA TYR A 182 12.53 -20.47 10.67
C TYR A 182 13.74 -19.89 11.40
N TYR A 183 14.24 -18.73 10.92
CA TYR A 183 15.43 -18.07 11.46
C TYR A 183 15.32 -17.77 12.96
N LYS A 184 16.47 -17.83 13.64
CA LYS A 184 16.64 -17.39 15.03
C LYS A 184 17.05 -15.92 15.13
N GLU A 185 17.78 -15.46 14.11
CA GLU A 185 18.19 -14.08 13.93
C GLU A 185 17.80 -13.63 12.53
N GLN A 186 17.47 -12.36 12.40
CA GLN A 186 17.08 -11.81 11.10
C GLN A 186 18.22 -12.00 10.08
N PRO A 187 17.90 -12.31 8.82
CA PRO A 187 18.88 -12.44 7.74
C PRO A 187 19.42 -11.06 7.31
N TRP A 188 20.26 -10.46 8.14
CA TRP A 188 20.75 -9.08 8.00
C TRP A 188 21.44 -8.81 6.66
N ARG A 189 22.21 -9.78 6.16
CA ARG A 189 22.89 -9.67 4.86
C ARG A 189 21.88 -9.67 3.73
N GLY A 190 20.86 -10.50 3.82
CA GLY A 190 19.75 -10.57 2.88
C GLY A 190 18.93 -9.28 2.88
N LEU A 191 18.66 -8.72 4.07
CA LEU A 191 17.96 -7.44 4.21
C LEU A 191 18.75 -6.28 3.61
N THR A 192 20.08 -6.27 3.80
CA THR A 192 20.96 -5.29 3.16
C THR A 192 20.95 -5.43 1.64
N ALA A 193 21.08 -6.65 1.11
CA ALA A 193 21.02 -6.92 -0.34
C ALA A 193 19.68 -6.47 -0.94
N LYS A 194 18.59 -6.78 -0.24
CA LYS A 194 17.24 -6.30 -0.59
C LYS A 194 17.18 -4.77 -0.65
N GLY A 195 17.70 -4.08 0.37
CA GLY A 195 17.72 -2.61 0.44
C GLY A 195 18.46 -2.01 -0.76
N ARG A 196 19.64 -2.52 -1.09
CA ARG A 196 20.44 -2.06 -2.24
C ARG A 196 19.77 -2.35 -3.59
N THR A 197 19.08 -3.49 -3.73
CA THR A 197 18.26 -3.77 -4.92
C THR A 197 17.13 -2.76 -5.04
N TRP A 198 16.47 -2.48 -3.92
CA TRP A 198 15.37 -1.52 -3.85
C TRP A 198 15.81 -0.10 -4.22
N ALA A 199 17.03 0.30 -3.82
CA ALA A 199 17.61 1.60 -4.15
C ALA A 199 17.57 1.90 -5.65
N GLY A 200 17.91 0.91 -6.48
CA GLY A 200 17.94 1.07 -7.95
C GLY A 200 16.56 1.15 -8.61
N TRP A 201 15.48 0.82 -7.88
CA TRP A 201 14.12 0.78 -8.42
C TRP A 201 13.20 1.86 -7.84
N ALA A 202 13.40 2.24 -6.58
CA ALA A 202 12.56 3.23 -5.91
C ALA A 202 12.78 4.66 -6.42
N LEU A 203 13.96 4.94 -6.95
CA LEU A 203 14.37 6.25 -7.44
C LEU A 203 14.72 6.17 -8.92
N SER A 204 14.52 7.28 -9.65
CA SER A 204 14.74 7.34 -11.08
C SER A 204 16.22 7.46 -11.46
N ARG A 205 16.51 7.16 -12.73
CA ARG A 205 17.83 7.41 -13.33
C ARG A 205 18.18 8.90 -13.30
N GLU A 206 17.20 9.75 -13.50
CA GLU A 206 17.31 11.21 -13.46
C GLU A 206 17.73 11.70 -12.07
N TRP A 207 17.15 11.14 -11.02
CA TRP A 207 17.51 11.40 -9.63
C TRP A 207 18.99 11.07 -9.37
N TYR A 208 19.46 9.91 -9.84
CA TYR A 208 20.87 9.50 -9.70
C TYR A 208 21.81 10.35 -10.55
N ARG A 209 21.44 10.72 -11.79
CA ARG A 209 22.22 11.62 -12.65
C ARG A 209 22.39 13.01 -12.04
N ALA A 210 21.32 13.52 -11.41
CA ALA A 210 21.33 14.80 -10.73
C ALA A 210 22.03 14.77 -9.36
N LYS A 211 22.55 13.61 -8.93
CA LYS A 211 23.22 13.40 -7.65
C LYS A 211 22.36 13.86 -6.45
N MET A 212 21.06 13.61 -6.50
CA MET A 212 20.13 14.11 -5.50
C MET A 212 20.44 13.62 -4.07
N TRP A 213 21.27 12.59 -3.89
CA TRP A 213 21.79 12.20 -2.58
C TRP A 213 22.58 13.32 -1.88
N GLU A 214 23.23 14.21 -2.63
CA GLU A 214 23.94 15.38 -2.07
C GLU A 214 22.97 16.34 -1.37
N THR A 215 21.75 16.52 -1.91
CA THR A 215 20.69 17.31 -1.28
C THR A 215 20.13 16.66 -0.01
N GLN A 216 20.34 15.34 0.15
CA GLN A 216 19.99 14.60 1.34
C GLN A 216 21.12 14.57 2.40
N GLY A 217 22.22 15.31 2.14
CA GLY A 217 23.36 15.43 3.05
C GLY A 217 24.41 14.32 2.96
N PHE A 218 24.39 13.49 1.92
CA PHE A 218 25.39 12.44 1.71
C PHE A 218 26.53 12.91 0.81
N ALA A 219 27.77 12.63 1.21
CA ALA A 219 28.98 13.07 0.50
C ALA A 219 29.24 12.26 -0.78
N SER A 220 28.76 11.02 -0.84
CA SER A 220 28.94 10.13 -1.98
C SER A 220 27.75 9.18 -2.16
N LEU A 221 27.68 8.56 -3.34
CA LEU A 221 26.68 7.53 -3.61
C LEU A 221 26.79 6.35 -2.64
N GLU A 222 28.02 5.92 -2.31
CA GLU A 222 28.22 4.82 -1.36
C GLU A 222 27.79 5.20 0.05
N ASP A 223 28.03 6.45 0.48
CA ASP A 223 27.55 6.94 1.78
C ASP A 223 26.01 6.95 1.81
N TYR A 224 25.37 7.34 0.72
CA TYR A 224 23.91 7.28 0.58
C TYR A 224 23.39 5.84 0.66
N LEU A 225 24.01 4.89 -0.04
CA LEU A 225 23.60 3.49 0.02
C LEU A 225 23.74 2.94 1.44
N LYS A 226 24.85 3.21 2.11
CA LYS A 226 25.09 2.77 3.51
C LYS A 226 24.13 3.44 4.49
N GLY A 227 23.97 4.76 4.40
CA GLY A 227 23.19 5.51 5.37
C GLY A 227 21.66 5.39 5.20
N ASN A 228 21.19 5.19 3.97
CA ASN A 228 19.76 5.17 3.70
C ASN A 228 19.20 3.77 3.38
N TRP A 229 19.98 2.89 2.73
CA TRP A 229 19.43 1.65 2.18
C TRP A 229 19.87 0.38 2.91
N ASP A 230 21.11 0.30 3.40
CA ASP A 230 21.63 -0.94 4.01
C ASP A 230 20.81 -1.38 5.24
N GLY A 231 20.36 -0.42 6.04
CA GLY A 231 19.58 -0.68 7.26
C GLY A 231 18.07 -0.38 7.15
N ILE A 232 17.56 -0.01 5.99
CA ILE A 232 16.17 0.50 5.85
C ILE A 232 15.10 -0.50 6.32
N TYR A 233 15.40 -1.79 6.30
CA TYR A 233 14.48 -2.86 6.69
C TYR A 233 14.85 -3.55 8.02
N PHE A 234 15.88 -3.09 8.75
CA PHE A 234 16.35 -3.76 9.97
C PHE A 234 15.31 -3.76 11.11
N GLY A 235 14.38 -2.85 11.11
CA GLY A 235 13.26 -2.83 12.06
C GLY A 235 12.06 -3.68 11.68
N ARG A 236 12.14 -4.48 10.60
CA ARG A 236 11.03 -5.28 10.06
C ARG A 236 11.36 -6.78 10.14
N ASP A 237 10.34 -7.59 10.36
CA ASP A 237 10.46 -9.04 10.28
C ASP A 237 10.55 -9.49 8.81
N SER A 238 11.45 -10.43 8.51
CA SER A 238 11.67 -10.88 7.13
C SER A 238 10.50 -11.65 6.54
N ASN A 239 9.82 -12.48 7.34
CA ASN A 239 8.64 -13.20 6.86
C ASN A 239 7.46 -12.26 6.64
N ASP A 240 7.30 -11.21 7.47
CA ASP A 240 6.28 -10.16 7.23
C ASP A 240 6.53 -9.48 5.88
N MET A 241 7.79 -9.13 5.58
CA MET A 241 8.12 -8.52 4.29
C MET A 241 7.93 -9.47 3.11
N LEU A 242 8.22 -10.75 3.26
CA LEU A 242 7.97 -11.76 2.23
C LEU A 242 6.48 -11.99 2.01
N SER A 243 5.67 -11.98 3.08
CA SER A 243 4.22 -12.04 3.00
C SER A 243 3.65 -10.85 2.21
N LEU A 244 4.09 -9.63 2.51
CA LEU A 244 3.69 -8.43 1.76
C LEU A 244 4.15 -8.46 0.29
N ILE A 245 5.34 -9.01 -0.02
CA ILE A 245 5.77 -9.23 -1.40
C ILE A 245 4.81 -10.19 -2.10
N ALA A 246 4.44 -11.29 -1.46
CA ALA A 246 3.49 -12.26 -2.02
C ALA A 246 2.10 -11.63 -2.25
N THR A 247 1.62 -10.80 -1.32
CA THR A 247 0.38 -10.00 -1.48
C THR A 247 0.46 -9.08 -2.69
N TRP A 248 1.59 -8.38 -2.86
CA TRP A 248 1.80 -7.49 -4.00
C TRP A 248 1.86 -8.26 -5.33
N GLN A 249 2.59 -9.39 -5.38
CA GLN A 249 2.66 -10.24 -6.55
C GLN A 249 1.31 -10.85 -6.94
N ALA A 250 0.47 -11.16 -5.96
CA ALA A 250 -0.88 -11.72 -6.17
C ALA A 250 -1.94 -10.65 -6.49
N CYS A 251 -1.58 -9.35 -6.48
CA CYS A 251 -2.53 -8.29 -6.74
C CYS A 251 -3.02 -8.31 -8.19
N ASP A 252 -4.27 -8.64 -8.34
CA ASP A 252 -5.01 -8.65 -9.59
C ASP A 252 -6.47 -8.27 -9.28
N LEU A 253 -6.92 -7.14 -9.83
CA LEU A 253 -8.22 -6.58 -9.53
C LEU A 253 -9.38 -7.53 -9.88
N GLY A 254 -9.22 -8.33 -10.93
CA GLY A 254 -10.22 -9.32 -11.36
C GLY A 254 -10.14 -10.64 -10.63
N ASN A 255 -9.02 -10.97 -9.98
CA ASN A 255 -8.82 -12.28 -9.35
C ASN A 255 -9.47 -12.35 -7.97
N ASN A 256 -10.78 -12.41 -7.94
CA ASN A 256 -11.60 -12.55 -6.73
C ASN A 256 -12.93 -13.24 -7.06
N PRO A 257 -13.71 -13.66 -6.04
CA PRO A 257 -14.99 -14.38 -6.26
C PRO A 257 -16.08 -13.55 -6.95
N VAL A 258 -15.95 -12.22 -7.02
CA VAL A 258 -16.94 -11.34 -7.67
C VAL A 258 -16.75 -11.35 -9.19
N TYR A 259 -15.49 -11.21 -9.63
CA TYR A 259 -15.14 -11.06 -11.05
C TYR A 259 -14.57 -12.34 -11.70
N ASN A 260 -14.16 -13.35 -10.92
CA ASN A 260 -13.68 -14.65 -11.39
C ASN A 260 -12.56 -14.56 -12.44
N GLY A 261 -11.66 -13.59 -12.31
CA GLY A 261 -10.53 -13.35 -13.22
C GLY A 261 -10.80 -12.32 -14.32
N ASP A 262 -12.03 -11.80 -14.44
CA ASP A 262 -12.38 -10.76 -15.42
C ASP A 262 -11.94 -9.38 -14.96
N ARG A 263 -10.76 -8.96 -15.42
CA ARG A 263 -10.17 -7.65 -15.08
C ARG A 263 -10.95 -6.49 -15.68
N GLU A 264 -11.38 -6.61 -16.93
CA GLU A 264 -12.12 -5.55 -17.63
C GLU A 264 -13.41 -5.25 -16.89
N ALA A 265 -14.16 -6.28 -16.51
CA ALA A 265 -15.37 -6.13 -15.69
C ALA A 265 -15.07 -5.48 -14.32
N ALA A 266 -13.93 -5.82 -13.69
CA ALA A 266 -13.54 -5.26 -12.42
C ALA A 266 -13.23 -3.76 -12.48
N TYR A 267 -12.52 -3.30 -13.52
CA TYR A 267 -12.27 -1.87 -13.73
C TYR A 267 -13.55 -1.13 -14.15
N ALA A 268 -14.34 -1.70 -15.04
CA ALA A 268 -15.59 -1.11 -15.51
C ALA A 268 -16.64 -0.96 -14.39
N ALA A 269 -16.55 -1.77 -13.34
CA ALA A 269 -17.44 -1.67 -12.19
C ALA A 269 -17.16 -0.46 -11.28
N ILE A 270 -16.00 0.19 -11.38
CA ILE A 270 -15.64 1.34 -10.55
C ILE A 270 -16.49 2.55 -10.91
N LYS A 271 -17.50 2.85 -10.09
CA LYS A 271 -18.40 4.00 -10.26
C LYS A 271 -17.86 5.28 -9.64
N ALA A 272 -16.97 5.15 -8.68
CA ALA A 272 -16.37 6.25 -7.93
C ALA A 272 -15.72 7.29 -8.87
N LYS A 273 -15.89 8.57 -8.56
CA LYS A 273 -15.09 9.63 -9.20
C LYS A 273 -13.63 9.37 -8.85
N SER A 274 -12.79 9.20 -9.86
CA SER A 274 -11.43 8.68 -9.65
C SER A 274 -10.36 9.60 -10.25
N ILE A 275 -9.28 9.85 -9.50
CA ILE A 275 -8.06 10.48 -10.02
C ILE A 275 -6.88 9.55 -9.76
N ILE A 276 -6.23 9.11 -10.82
CA ILE A 276 -5.06 8.24 -10.77
C ILE A 276 -3.81 9.08 -11.02
N LEU A 277 -2.83 8.97 -10.12
CA LEU A 277 -1.66 9.85 -10.03
C LEU A 277 -0.36 9.03 -10.16
N PRO A 278 0.01 8.53 -11.37
CA PRO A 278 1.30 7.89 -11.56
C PRO A 278 2.44 8.91 -11.46
N GLY A 279 3.60 8.47 -10.93
CA GLY A 279 4.84 9.23 -11.02
C GLY A 279 5.49 9.07 -12.40
N ARG A 280 5.89 10.18 -13.06
CA ARG A 280 6.50 10.17 -14.40
C ARG A 280 7.68 9.19 -14.52
N THR A 281 8.44 9.01 -13.47
CA THR A 281 9.68 8.23 -13.46
C THR A 281 9.59 7.01 -12.52
N ASP A 282 8.40 6.59 -12.13
CA ASP A 282 8.19 5.40 -11.31
C ASP A 282 8.46 4.14 -12.14
N PHE A 283 9.34 3.27 -11.63
CA PHE A 283 9.66 1.99 -12.29
C PHE A 283 8.72 0.85 -11.89
N TYR A 284 8.00 1.00 -10.77
CA TYR A 284 7.06 -0.05 -10.33
C TYR A 284 5.71 0.07 -11.01
N PHE A 285 5.24 1.30 -11.18
CA PHE A 285 3.91 1.64 -11.67
C PHE A 285 4.04 2.72 -12.75
N PRO A 286 4.48 2.32 -13.97
CA PRO A 286 4.68 3.26 -15.07
C PRO A 286 3.37 3.90 -15.53
N VAL A 287 3.48 5.09 -16.10
CA VAL A 287 2.34 5.89 -16.56
C VAL A 287 1.50 5.12 -17.58
N GLU A 288 2.16 4.41 -18.49
CA GLU A 288 1.53 3.66 -19.58
C GLU A 288 0.60 2.56 -19.08
N ASP A 289 0.96 1.90 -17.98
CA ASP A 289 0.11 0.88 -17.37
C ASP A 289 -1.13 1.51 -16.74
N ASN A 290 -0.98 2.66 -16.05
CA ASN A 290 -2.13 3.39 -15.51
C ASN A 290 -3.02 4.00 -16.60
N GLU A 291 -2.47 4.44 -17.74
CA GLU A 291 -3.26 4.86 -18.91
C GLU A 291 -4.17 3.73 -19.39
N ALA A 292 -3.64 2.51 -19.47
CA ALA A 292 -4.41 1.33 -19.87
C ALA A 292 -5.52 0.99 -18.85
N GLU A 293 -5.26 1.10 -17.55
CA GLU A 293 -6.26 0.89 -16.49
C GLU A 293 -7.37 1.95 -16.53
N VAL A 294 -7.00 3.23 -16.62
CA VAL A 294 -7.94 4.36 -16.69
C VAL A 294 -8.86 4.26 -17.91
N ALA A 295 -8.36 3.76 -19.04
CA ALA A 295 -9.17 3.56 -20.24
C ALA A 295 -10.34 2.56 -20.05
N LEU A 296 -10.26 1.69 -19.03
CA LEU A 296 -11.31 0.74 -18.67
C LEU A 296 -12.31 1.30 -17.63
N MET A 297 -12.00 2.45 -17.02
CA MET A 297 -12.79 3.02 -15.93
C MET A 297 -13.75 4.09 -16.43
N PRO A 298 -15.05 4.07 -16.05
CA PRO A 298 -16.04 4.99 -16.59
C PRO A 298 -15.88 6.46 -16.11
N ASN A 299 -15.31 6.67 -14.92
CA ASN A 299 -15.27 7.98 -14.25
C ASN A 299 -13.85 8.32 -13.74
N ALA A 300 -12.81 7.98 -14.51
CA ALA A 300 -11.43 8.19 -14.07
C ALA A 300 -10.72 9.27 -14.89
N GLU A 301 -9.88 10.03 -14.20
CA GLU A 301 -8.94 10.99 -14.76
C GLU A 301 -7.51 10.56 -14.40
N LEU A 302 -6.57 10.66 -15.35
CA LEU A 302 -5.15 10.47 -15.12
C LEU A 302 -4.47 11.83 -14.97
N ARG A 303 -3.72 12.02 -13.87
CA ARG A 303 -2.88 13.20 -13.63
C ARG A 303 -1.48 12.77 -13.26
N VAL A 304 -0.54 12.95 -14.14
CA VAL A 304 0.85 12.52 -13.92
C VAL A 304 1.58 13.45 -12.94
N ILE A 305 2.24 12.89 -11.93
CA ILE A 305 3.15 13.63 -11.05
C ILE A 305 4.48 13.78 -11.79
N GLU A 306 4.78 15.00 -12.25
CA GLU A 306 6.00 15.34 -13.01
C GLU A 306 7.20 15.45 -12.06
N SER A 307 7.74 14.33 -11.63
CA SER A 307 8.79 14.22 -10.63
C SER A 307 9.92 13.30 -11.08
N ILE A 308 11.16 13.62 -10.67
CA ILE A 308 12.31 12.74 -10.83
C ILE A 308 12.51 11.78 -9.65
N TRP A 309 11.65 11.84 -8.64
CA TRP A 309 11.79 11.04 -7.42
C TRP A 309 11.30 9.60 -7.57
N GLY A 310 10.98 9.15 -8.77
CA GLY A 310 10.53 7.79 -9.02
C GLY A 310 9.29 7.46 -8.19
N HIS A 311 9.30 6.32 -7.54
CA HIS A 311 8.20 5.87 -6.68
C HIS A 311 7.95 6.80 -5.48
N TYR A 312 8.98 7.49 -4.99
CA TYR A 312 8.84 8.42 -3.86
C TYR A 312 8.09 9.71 -4.17
N ALA A 313 7.74 9.96 -5.44
CA ALA A 313 6.83 11.04 -5.82
C ALA A 313 5.49 10.96 -5.07
N GLY A 314 4.99 9.73 -4.78
CA GLY A 314 3.78 9.50 -3.99
C GLY A 314 3.99 9.51 -2.47
N GLY A 315 5.22 9.56 -1.98
CA GLY A 315 5.57 9.19 -0.60
C GLY A 315 5.81 10.33 0.39
N GLY A 316 5.40 11.55 0.07
CA GLY A 316 5.52 12.69 0.99
C GLY A 316 6.94 13.22 1.20
N ARG A 317 7.91 12.84 0.34
CA ARG A 317 9.30 13.28 0.47
C ARG A 317 9.59 14.63 -0.20
N VAL A 318 8.75 15.04 -1.11
CA VAL A 318 8.86 16.28 -1.89
C VAL A 318 7.63 17.12 -1.67
N ALA A 319 7.82 18.36 -1.27
CA ALA A 319 6.72 19.25 -0.94
C ALA A 319 5.83 19.57 -2.15
N GLU A 320 6.43 19.75 -3.31
CA GLU A 320 5.74 20.03 -4.57
C GLU A 320 4.88 18.83 -5.01
N ASP A 321 5.42 17.61 -4.95
CA ASP A 321 4.69 16.38 -5.28
C ASP A 321 3.54 16.17 -4.29
N THR A 322 3.79 16.41 -2.99
CA THR A 322 2.76 16.33 -1.94
C THR A 322 1.64 17.34 -2.17
N ALA A 323 1.97 18.59 -2.53
CA ALA A 323 0.98 19.62 -2.83
C ALA A 323 0.14 19.27 -4.07
N PHE A 324 0.76 18.65 -5.09
CA PHE A 324 0.05 18.18 -6.28
C PHE A 324 -0.97 17.08 -5.93
N ILE A 325 -0.58 16.10 -5.11
CA ILE A 325 -1.48 15.05 -4.63
C ILE A 325 -2.61 15.65 -3.77
N ASP A 326 -2.27 16.54 -2.84
CA ASP A 326 -3.23 17.21 -1.96
C ASP A 326 -4.28 17.98 -2.77
N GLN A 327 -3.86 18.70 -3.83
CA GLN A 327 -4.80 19.41 -4.70
C GLN A 327 -5.72 18.44 -5.45
N ALA A 328 -5.18 17.34 -5.97
CA ALA A 328 -6.00 16.33 -6.65
C ALA A 328 -7.04 15.69 -5.72
N LEU A 329 -6.68 15.44 -4.46
CA LEU A 329 -7.64 14.97 -3.45
C LEU A 329 -8.70 16.04 -3.12
N LYS A 330 -8.33 17.32 -3.05
CA LYS A 330 -9.29 18.42 -2.89
C LYS A 330 -10.29 18.48 -4.04
N ASP A 331 -9.84 18.29 -5.27
CA ASP A 331 -10.70 18.25 -6.46
C ASP A 331 -11.68 17.06 -6.46
N LEU A 332 -11.31 15.95 -5.83
CA LEU A 332 -12.21 14.81 -5.63
C LEU A 332 -13.26 15.06 -4.55
N LEU A 333 -12.88 15.79 -3.50
CA LEU A 333 -13.71 16.03 -2.32
C LEU A 333 -14.61 17.28 -2.47
N ALA A 334 -14.36 18.08 -3.52
CA ALA A 334 -15.23 19.21 -3.89
C ALA A 334 -16.52 18.72 -4.53
#